data_1615293acb62e3c4efe18ccac5705a19
#
_entry.id   1615293acb62e3c4efe18ccac5705a19
#
_cell.length_a   1.000
_cell.length_b   1.000
_cell.length_c   1.000
_cell.angle_alpha   90.00
_cell.angle_beta   90.00
_cell.angle_gamma   90.00
#
_symmetry.space_group_name_H-M   'P 1'
#
loop_
_entity.id
_entity.type
_entity.pdbx_description
1 polymer ?
#
loop_
_entity_poly.entity_id
_entity_poly.type
_entity_poly.pdbx_seq_one_letter_code
_entity_poly.pdbx_strand_id
1 'polypeptide(L)'
;MGTILSAERYTMLNGYKTPFDYRVDESELMHGFFTGASRSGKTVAAMRFVAELANIRRKNTGKRLRIVCMDPKQDWRTLARFVDPDRFRFYSLGNCNFRPVKINPFKIPKGVVPQTWIDGVIDIYCRAYGLLERGKQMMGETIYALYEDAGVFEAQEHENWQEMVTE
;
A
#
# COMPACT_ATOMS: atom_id res chain seq x y z
N MET A 1 25.29 4.11 -10.23
CA MET A 1 24.62 3.90 -11.53
C MET A 1 23.13 3.96 -11.27
N GLY A 2 22.48 5.03 -11.71
CA GLY A 2 21.02 5.18 -11.55
C GLY A 2 20.28 4.19 -12.41
N THR A 3 19.09 3.80 -11.97
CA THR A 3 18.22 2.92 -12.72
C THR A 3 17.64 3.66 -13.91
N ILE A 4 17.77 3.11 -15.09
CA ILE A 4 17.17 3.66 -16.29
C ILE A 4 15.70 3.30 -16.28
N LEU A 5 14.85 4.25 -15.95
CA LEU A 5 13.43 4.17 -16.26
C LEU A 5 13.28 4.71 -17.69
N SER A 6 13.46 3.84 -18.68
CA SER A 6 13.27 4.23 -20.08
C SER A 6 11.77 4.43 -20.34
N ALA A 7 11.29 5.63 -20.07
CA ALA A 7 10.14 6.12 -20.80
C ALA A 7 10.68 6.70 -22.09
N GLU A 8 10.40 6.08 -23.23
CA GLU A 8 10.64 6.72 -24.53
C GLU A 8 9.77 7.97 -24.59
N ARG A 9 10.33 9.06 -24.15
CA ARG A 9 9.70 10.36 -24.23
C ARG A 9 10.21 11.04 -25.49
N TYR A 10 9.34 11.20 -26.44
CA TYR A 10 9.62 12.01 -27.60
C TYR A 10 9.34 13.46 -27.25
N THR A 11 10.38 14.27 -27.10
CA THR A 11 10.24 15.74 -27.11
C THR A 11 10.28 16.22 -28.55
N MET A 12 9.30 17.01 -28.91
CA MET A 12 9.31 17.72 -30.21
C MET A 12 10.18 18.96 -30.06
N LEU A 13 11.46 18.83 -30.36
CA LEU A 13 12.33 19.99 -30.53
C LEU A 13 12.50 20.22 -32.03
N ASN A 14 12.13 21.39 -32.51
CA ASN A 14 12.23 21.79 -33.94
C ASN A 14 11.55 20.80 -34.91
N GLY A 15 10.44 20.16 -34.49
CA GLY A 15 9.72 19.21 -35.34
C GLY A 15 10.32 17.81 -35.42
N TYR A 16 11.43 17.54 -34.74
CA TYR A 16 12.04 16.21 -34.65
C TYR A 16 11.73 15.52 -33.32
N LYS A 17 11.41 14.21 -33.39
CA LYS A 17 11.26 13.37 -32.21
C LYS A 17 12.64 12.94 -31.74
N THR A 18 13.09 13.46 -30.63
CA THR A 18 14.32 12.99 -29.96
C THR A 18 13.98 12.06 -28.81
N PRO A 19 14.40 10.79 -28.85
CA PRO A 19 14.27 9.92 -27.70
C PRO A 19 15.21 10.41 -26.60
N PHE A 20 14.72 10.48 -25.36
CA PHE A 20 15.61 10.69 -24.23
C PHE A 20 15.24 9.78 -23.08
N ASP A 21 16.26 9.28 -22.41
CA ASP A 21 16.09 8.43 -21.23
C ASP A 21 15.97 9.29 -19.97
N TYR A 22 14.91 9.09 -19.22
CA TYR A 22 14.78 9.67 -17.90
C TYR A 22 15.38 8.71 -16.87
N ARG A 23 16.41 9.15 -16.18
CA ARG A 23 17.11 8.35 -15.14
C ARG A 23 16.85 8.95 -13.78
N VAL A 24 16.30 8.16 -12.88
CA VAL A 24 16.07 8.55 -11.49
C VAL A 24 16.78 7.53 -10.58
N ASP A 25 17.46 8.02 -9.57
CA ASP A 25 17.97 7.13 -8.52
C ASP A 25 16.80 6.67 -7.62
N GLU A 26 16.83 5.43 -7.16
CA GLU A 26 15.80 4.88 -6.28
C GLU A 26 15.65 5.65 -4.97
N SER A 27 16.74 6.28 -4.51
CA SER A 27 16.76 7.11 -3.30
C SER A 27 16.05 8.46 -3.47
N GLU A 28 15.94 8.92 -4.72
CA GLU A 28 15.27 10.18 -5.07
C GLU A 28 13.78 10.00 -5.38
N LEU A 29 13.35 8.74 -5.52
CA LEU A 29 11.98 8.41 -5.87
C LEU A 29 11.08 8.44 -4.64
N MET A 30 10.60 9.62 -4.26
CA MET A 30 9.70 9.78 -3.11
C MET A 30 8.23 9.73 -3.53
N HIS A 31 7.86 10.54 -4.53
CA HIS A 31 6.49 10.64 -5.03
C HIS A 31 6.49 10.76 -6.56
N GLY A 32 5.51 10.13 -7.20
CA GLY A 32 5.31 10.22 -8.65
C GLY A 32 3.85 10.46 -8.99
N PHE A 33 3.61 11.26 -10.01
CA PHE A 33 2.26 11.56 -10.50
C PHE A 33 2.19 11.37 -12.01
N PHE A 34 1.23 10.54 -12.47
CA PHE A 34 0.98 10.29 -13.89
C PHE A 34 -0.26 11.06 -14.34
N THR A 35 -0.09 12.09 -15.13
CA THR A 35 -1.16 12.91 -15.66
C THR A 35 -1.26 12.83 -17.17
N GLY A 36 -2.41 13.13 -17.72
CA GLY A 36 -2.66 13.15 -19.16
C GLY A 36 -4.14 12.94 -19.48
N ALA A 37 -4.52 13.17 -20.73
CA ALA A 37 -5.88 12.98 -21.21
C ALA A 37 -6.34 11.53 -21.11
N SER A 38 -7.64 11.28 -21.21
CA SER A 38 -8.17 9.92 -21.29
C SER A 38 -7.55 9.18 -22.48
N ARG A 39 -7.26 7.88 -22.31
CA ARG A 39 -6.60 7.01 -23.32
C ARG A 39 -5.20 7.44 -23.76
N SER A 40 -4.53 8.34 -23.04
CA SER A 40 -3.15 8.76 -23.35
C SER A 40 -2.07 7.77 -22.91
N GLY A 41 -2.44 6.60 -22.38
CA GLY A 41 -1.48 5.59 -21.95
C GLY A 41 -0.97 5.73 -20.49
N LYS A 42 -1.59 6.57 -19.66
CA LYS A 42 -1.19 6.78 -18.24
C LYS A 42 -0.99 5.48 -17.48
N THR A 43 -2.01 4.61 -17.53
CA THR A 43 -1.98 3.31 -16.82
C THR A 43 -0.87 2.41 -17.34
N VAL A 44 -0.66 2.40 -18.66
CA VAL A 44 0.41 1.60 -19.29
C VAL A 44 1.78 2.12 -18.86
N ALA A 45 1.98 3.44 -18.86
CA ALA A 45 3.23 4.06 -18.39
C ALA A 45 3.48 3.76 -16.89
N ALA A 46 2.46 3.85 -16.06
CA ALA A 46 2.56 3.51 -14.64
C ALA A 46 2.88 2.03 -14.42
N MET A 47 2.24 1.12 -15.17
CA MET A 47 2.52 -0.32 -15.10
C MET A 47 3.96 -0.64 -15.52
N ARG A 48 4.44 -0.04 -16.60
CA ARG A 48 5.83 -0.22 -17.06
C ARG A 48 6.80 0.27 -15.98
N PHE A 49 6.55 1.45 -15.43
CA PHE A 49 7.35 2.01 -14.34
C PHE A 49 7.42 1.07 -13.12
N VAL A 50 6.27 0.54 -12.69
CA VAL A 50 6.19 -0.40 -11.57
C VAL A 50 6.89 -1.73 -11.89
N ALA A 51 6.76 -2.25 -13.12
CA ALA A 51 7.44 -3.47 -13.54
C ALA A 51 8.97 -3.30 -13.50
N GLU A 52 9.48 -2.16 -13.95
CA GLU A 52 10.91 -1.85 -13.88
C GLU A 52 11.38 -1.70 -12.43
N LEU A 53 10.65 -0.96 -11.58
CA LEU A 53 10.94 -0.85 -10.15
C LEU A 53 10.96 -2.19 -9.44
N ALA A 54 10.05 -3.10 -9.78
CA ALA A 54 10.00 -4.44 -9.20
C ALA A 54 11.28 -5.25 -9.45
N ASN A 55 12.02 -4.97 -10.51
CA ASN A 55 13.25 -5.67 -10.88
C ASN A 55 14.51 -5.06 -10.25
N ILE A 56 14.41 -3.86 -9.68
CA ILE A 56 15.54 -3.17 -9.07
C ILE A 56 15.89 -3.80 -7.73
N ARG A 57 17.19 -3.88 -7.44
CA ARG A 57 17.73 -4.21 -6.13
C ARG A 57 18.33 -2.96 -5.49
N ARG A 58 17.99 -2.70 -4.25
CA ARG A 58 18.58 -1.59 -3.48
C ARG A 58 20.08 -1.79 -3.34
N LYS A 59 20.86 -0.78 -3.66
CA LYS A 59 22.33 -0.80 -3.59
C LYS A 59 22.82 -1.17 -2.19
N ASN A 60 22.21 -0.60 -1.15
CA ASN A 60 22.67 -0.74 0.24
C ASN A 60 22.32 -2.08 0.87
N THR A 61 21.23 -2.72 0.45
CA THR A 61 20.72 -3.93 1.10
C THR A 61 20.64 -5.15 0.17
N GLY A 62 20.83 -4.96 -1.13
CA GLY A 62 20.60 -6.00 -2.15
C GLY A 62 19.13 -6.48 -2.24
N LYS A 63 18.25 -5.98 -1.36
CA LYS A 63 16.85 -6.36 -1.32
C LYS A 63 16.08 -5.65 -2.42
N ARG A 64 15.10 -6.35 -2.98
CA ARG A 64 14.18 -5.76 -3.97
C ARG A 64 13.10 -4.92 -3.29
N LEU A 65 12.56 -3.96 -4.02
CA LEU A 65 11.44 -3.15 -3.54
C LEU A 65 10.19 -4.02 -3.37
N ARG A 66 9.44 -3.74 -2.30
CA ARG A 66 8.10 -4.27 -2.10
C ARG A 66 7.11 -3.20 -2.56
N ILE A 67 6.30 -3.53 -3.54
CA ILE A 67 5.36 -2.61 -4.16
C ILE A 67 3.94 -3.10 -3.87
N VAL A 68 3.09 -2.19 -3.41
CA VAL A 68 1.66 -2.45 -3.18
C VAL A 68 0.87 -1.57 -4.13
N CYS A 69 0.05 -2.21 -4.98
CA CYS A 69 -0.83 -1.50 -5.92
C CYS A 69 -2.27 -1.63 -5.46
N MET A 70 -2.93 -0.50 -5.21
CA MET A 70 -4.37 -0.41 -4.98
C MET A 70 -5.08 -0.20 -6.32
N ASP A 71 -5.82 -1.22 -6.79
CA ASP A 71 -6.39 -1.25 -8.14
C ASP A 71 -7.92 -1.36 -8.14
N PRO A 72 -8.64 -0.23 -7.99
CA PRO A 72 -10.09 -0.24 -8.00
C PRO A 72 -10.69 -0.56 -9.37
N LYS A 73 -9.93 -0.36 -10.46
CA LYS A 73 -10.39 -0.61 -11.83
C LYS A 73 -10.06 -1.99 -12.37
N GLN A 74 -9.25 -2.76 -11.66
CA GLN A 74 -8.80 -4.10 -12.04
C GLN A 74 -7.95 -4.17 -13.33
N ASP A 75 -7.34 -3.06 -13.72
CA ASP A 75 -6.49 -2.96 -14.91
C ASP A 75 -5.09 -3.57 -14.70
N TRP A 76 -4.61 -3.54 -13.45
CA TRP A 76 -3.24 -3.92 -13.08
C TRP A 76 -2.96 -5.42 -13.09
N ARG A 77 -3.96 -6.24 -13.32
CA ARG A 77 -3.80 -7.70 -13.48
C ARG A 77 -2.85 -8.06 -14.63
N THR A 78 -2.81 -7.23 -15.66
CA THR A 78 -1.92 -7.42 -16.81
C THR A 78 -0.45 -7.33 -16.42
N LEU A 79 -0.11 -6.69 -15.31
CA LEU A 79 1.24 -6.62 -14.77
C LEU A 79 1.83 -8.00 -14.46
N ALA A 80 0.99 -8.99 -14.15
CA ALA A 80 1.42 -10.38 -13.93
C ALA A 80 2.18 -10.99 -15.12
N ARG A 81 2.01 -10.43 -16.33
CA ARG A 81 2.73 -10.89 -17.55
C ARG A 81 4.15 -10.33 -17.65
N PHE A 82 4.47 -9.29 -16.90
CA PHE A 82 5.72 -8.54 -16.98
C PHE A 82 6.58 -8.67 -15.72
N VAL A 83 6.03 -9.25 -14.67
CA VAL A 83 6.71 -9.48 -13.40
C VAL A 83 6.78 -10.99 -13.15
N ASP A 84 7.86 -11.43 -12.54
CA ASP A 84 8.07 -12.82 -12.15
C ASP A 84 6.86 -13.35 -11.37
N PRO A 85 6.20 -14.44 -11.82
CA PRO A 85 5.00 -14.99 -11.17
C PRO A 85 5.19 -15.33 -9.70
N ASP A 86 6.39 -15.75 -9.29
CA ASP A 86 6.68 -16.07 -7.89
C ASP A 86 6.72 -14.85 -6.99
N ARG A 87 6.82 -13.68 -7.59
CA ARG A 87 6.90 -12.38 -6.91
C ARG A 87 5.61 -11.58 -6.98
N PHE A 88 4.71 -11.94 -7.88
CA PHE A 88 3.43 -11.26 -8.03
C PHE A 88 2.40 -11.92 -7.12
N ARG A 89 1.74 -11.11 -6.31
CA ARG A 89 0.64 -11.55 -5.45
C ARG A 89 -0.57 -10.69 -5.75
N PHE A 90 -1.63 -11.34 -6.16
CA PHE A 90 -2.93 -10.70 -6.38
C PHE A 90 -3.88 -11.07 -5.24
N TYR A 91 -4.52 -10.07 -4.66
CA TYR A 91 -5.52 -10.25 -3.62
C TYR A 91 -6.81 -9.55 -4.05
N SER A 92 -7.96 -10.17 -3.78
CA SER A 92 -9.26 -9.60 -4.07
C SER A 92 -9.93 -9.08 -2.80
N LEU A 93 -10.51 -7.90 -2.89
CA LEU A 93 -11.40 -7.36 -1.86
C LEU A 93 -12.84 -7.73 -2.24
N GLY A 94 -13.57 -8.41 -1.34
CA GLY A 94 -14.98 -8.74 -1.50
C GLY A 94 -15.29 -9.93 -2.42
N ASN A 95 -14.31 -10.56 -3.07
CA ASN A 95 -14.52 -11.78 -3.86
C ASN A 95 -13.80 -12.96 -3.22
N CYS A 96 -14.57 -13.86 -2.59
CA CYS A 96 -14.03 -15.03 -1.88
C CYS A 96 -13.45 -16.12 -2.80
N ASN A 97 -13.74 -16.09 -4.12
CA ASN A 97 -13.24 -17.08 -5.06
C ASN A 97 -11.77 -16.89 -5.44
N PHE A 98 -11.21 -15.73 -5.17
CA PHE A 98 -9.80 -15.42 -5.44
C PHE A 98 -9.16 -14.93 -4.16
N ARG A 99 -8.06 -15.47 -3.74
CA ARG A 99 -7.23 -15.06 -2.59
C ARG A 99 -7.78 -13.81 -1.88
N PRO A 100 -8.75 -13.94 -0.96
CA PRO A 100 -9.32 -12.78 -0.28
C PRO A 100 -8.26 -12.12 0.60
N VAL A 101 -8.31 -10.80 0.67
CA VAL A 101 -7.53 -10.07 1.67
C VAL A 101 -8.13 -10.43 3.04
N LYS A 102 -7.31 -11.05 3.88
CA LYS A 102 -7.67 -11.35 5.27
C LYS A 102 -6.87 -10.41 6.17
N ILE A 103 -7.50 -9.32 6.57
CA ILE A 103 -6.94 -8.37 7.53
C ILE A 103 -7.86 -8.34 8.72
N ASN A 104 -7.33 -8.57 9.91
CA ASN A 104 -8.04 -8.29 11.15
C ASN A 104 -7.70 -6.86 11.59
N PRO A 105 -8.62 -5.89 11.45
CA PRO A 105 -8.36 -4.50 11.81
C PRO A 105 -8.23 -4.31 13.32
N PHE A 106 -8.73 -5.27 14.11
CA PHE A 106 -8.66 -5.23 15.55
C PHE A 106 -7.37 -5.83 16.14
N LYS A 107 -6.51 -6.43 15.30
CA LYS A 107 -5.21 -6.90 15.75
C LYS A 107 -4.23 -5.75 15.80
N ILE A 108 -3.77 -5.40 16.99
CA ILE A 108 -2.80 -4.32 17.23
C ILE A 108 -1.44 -4.73 16.65
N PRO A 109 -0.82 -3.91 15.79
CA PRO A 109 0.52 -4.19 15.28
C PRO A 109 1.59 -4.04 16.37
N LYS A 110 2.67 -4.80 16.25
CA LYS A 110 3.82 -4.69 17.17
C LYS A 110 4.40 -3.25 17.15
N GLY A 111 4.64 -2.70 18.33
CA GLY A 111 5.23 -1.36 18.48
C GLY A 111 4.23 -0.21 18.43
N VAL A 112 2.93 -0.50 18.36
CA VAL A 112 1.88 0.53 18.34
C VAL A 112 1.15 0.54 19.66
N VAL A 113 0.94 1.72 20.23
CA VAL A 113 0.14 1.92 21.46
C VAL A 113 -1.31 1.54 21.18
N PRO A 114 -1.94 0.67 22.03
CA PRO A 114 -3.30 0.18 21.82
C PRO A 114 -4.33 1.29 21.58
N GLN A 115 -4.34 2.32 22.42
CA GLN A 115 -5.28 3.43 22.32
C GLN A 115 -5.20 4.13 20.97
N THR A 116 -3.98 4.44 20.51
CA THR A 116 -3.75 5.08 19.22
C THR A 116 -4.25 4.23 18.05
N TRP A 117 -4.07 2.90 18.15
CA TRP A 117 -4.56 1.97 17.13
C TRP A 117 -6.09 1.92 17.11
N ILE A 118 -6.72 1.77 18.28
CA ILE A 118 -8.17 1.69 18.44
C ILE A 118 -8.83 2.96 17.89
N ASP A 119 -8.35 4.14 18.29
CA ASP A 119 -8.88 5.42 17.80
C ASP A 119 -8.76 5.55 16.28
N GLY A 120 -7.62 5.12 15.71
CA GLY A 120 -7.41 5.10 14.28
C GLY A 120 -8.39 4.17 13.54
N VAL A 121 -8.66 2.98 14.09
CA VAL A 121 -9.63 2.03 13.53
C VAL A 121 -11.04 2.62 13.60
N ILE A 122 -11.44 3.20 14.74
CA ILE A 122 -12.74 3.85 14.92
C ILE A 122 -12.92 4.97 13.88
N ASP A 123 -11.92 5.84 13.72
CA ASP A 123 -11.97 6.93 12.75
C ASP A 123 -12.12 6.44 11.31
N ILE A 124 -11.42 5.38 10.92
CA ILE A 124 -11.55 4.78 9.59
C ILE A 124 -12.98 4.26 9.36
N TYR A 125 -13.54 3.53 10.33
CA TYR A 125 -14.91 3.01 10.23
C TYR A 125 -15.94 4.14 10.17
N CYS A 126 -15.80 5.15 11.01
CA CYS A 126 -16.71 6.30 11.02
C CYS A 126 -16.72 7.03 9.67
N ARG A 127 -15.55 7.24 9.08
CA ARG A 127 -15.46 7.87 7.74
C ARG A 127 -15.98 6.96 6.64
N ALA A 128 -15.69 5.65 6.69
CA ALA A 128 -16.12 4.70 5.67
C ALA A 128 -17.63 4.51 5.63
N TYR A 129 -18.28 4.53 6.79
CA TYR A 129 -19.73 4.30 6.93
C TYR A 129 -20.56 5.55 7.19
N GLY A 130 -19.93 6.72 7.24
CA GLY A 130 -20.62 7.99 7.50
C GLY A 130 -21.27 8.05 8.88
N LEU A 131 -20.65 7.44 9.89
CA LEU A 131 -21.17 7.47 11.25
C LEU A 131 -21.04 8.87 11.85
N LEU A 132 -22.13 9.34 12.45
CA LEU A 132 -22.16 10.59 13.19
C LEU A 132 -21.53 10.41 14.59
N GLU A 133 -21.28 11.52 15.29
CA GLU A 133 -20.61 11.55 16.59
C GLU A 133 -21.14 10.53 17.61
N ARG A 134 -22.47 10.39 17.69
CA ARG A 134 -23.09 9.41 18.60
C ARG A 134 -22.72 7.95 18.22
N GLY A 135 -22.68 7.65 16.92
CA GLY A 135 -22.26 6.33 16.43
C GLY A 135 -20.77 6.08 16.71
N LYS A 136 -19.94 7.10 16.56
CA LYS A 136 -18.52 7.07 16.90
C LYS A 136 -18.31 6.77 18.39
N GLN A 137 -19.03 7.48 19.25
CA GLN A 137 -18.95 7.27 20.70
C GLN A 137 -19.35 5.84 21.09
N MET A 138 -20.51 5.36 20.64
CA MET A 138 -20.98 4.01 20.94
C MET A 138 -20.01 2.93 20.45
N MET A 139 -19.46 3.09 19.25
CA MET A 139 -18.47 2.20 18.72
C MET A 139 -17.18 2.22 19.55
N GLY A 140 -16.73 3.39 19.96
CA GLY A 140 -15.57 3.57 20.83
C GLY A 140 -15.76 2.85 22.16
N GLU A 141 -16.83 3.15 22.88
CA GLU A 141 -17.15 2.53 24.17
C GLU A 141 -17.16 0.99 24.07
N THR A 142 -17.77 0.46 23.00
CA THR A 142 -17.84 -0.99 22.78
C THR A 142 -16.47 -1.60 22.52
N ILE A 143 -15.69 -0.99 21.65
CA ILE A 143 -14.36 -1.52 21.28
C ILE A 143 -13.40 -1.44 22.46
N TYR A 144 -13.41 -0.32 23.19
CA TYR A 144 -12.57 -0.17 24.37
C TYR A 144 -12.91 -1.21 25.45
N ALA A 145 -14.20 -1.43 25.73
CA ALA A 145 -14.64 -2.47 26.67
C ALA A 145 -14.17 -3.87 26.27
N LEU A 146 -14.24 -4.21 24.96
CA LEU A 146 -13.75 -5.51 24.47
C LEU A 146 -12.23 -5.68 24.64
N TYR A 147 -11.44 -4.63 24.47
CA TYR A 147 -10.00 -4.69 24.70
C TYR A 147 -9.65 -4.72 26.17
N GLU A 148 -10.43 -4.07 27.02
CA GLU A 148 -10.30 -4.14 28.47
C GLU A 148 -10.62 -5.56 28.99
N ASP A 149 -11.74 -6.15 28.55
CA ASP A 149 -12.11 -7.54 28.86
C ASP A 149 -11.06 -8.55 28.38
N ALA A 150 -10.37 -8.25 27.27
CA ALA A 150 -9.27 -9.06 26.76
C ALA A 150 -7.94 -8.84 27.51
N GLY A 151 -7.88 -7.93 28.49
CA GLY A 151 -6.69 -7.66 29.30
C GLY A 151 -5.58 -6.92 28.57
N VAL A 152 -5.89 -6.29 27.43
CA VAL A 152 -4.87 -5.62 26.60
C VAL A 152 -4.23 -4.43 27.30
N PHE A 153 -5.01 -3.67 28.06
CA PHE A 153 -4.52 -2.49 28.77
C PHE A 153 -3.70 -2.86 30.01
N GLU A 154 -4.09 -3.93 30.71
CA GLU A 154 -3.31 -4.47 31.85
C GLU A 154 -1.98 -5.04 31.38
N ALA A 155 -1.98 -5.76 30.24
CA ALA A 155 -0.77 -6.29 29.63
C ALA A 155 0.19 -5.19 29.17
N GLN A 156 -0.31 -4.02 28.80
CA GLN A 156 0.52 -2.89 28.35
C GLN A 156 1.48 -2.36 29.43
N GLU A 157 1.18 -2.58 30.69
CA GLU A 157 2.07 -2.21 31.82
C GLU A 157 3.31 -3.10 31.90
N HIS A 158 3.33 -4.25 31.24
CA HIS A 158 4.46 -5.16 31.19
C HIS A 158 5.35 -4.90 29.97
N GLU A 159 6.66 -5.03 30.14
CA GLU A 159 7.68 -4.76 29.11
C GLU A 159 7.48 -5.62 27.84
N ASN A 160 6.91 -6.82 27.97
CA ASN A 160 6.67 -7.79 26.89
C ASN A 160 5.17 -7.93 26.53
N TRP A 161 4.36 -6.92 26.75
CA TRP A 161 2.91 -7.00 26.56
C TRP A 161 2.46 -7.46 25.16
N GLN A 162 3.26 -7.13 24.12
CA GLN A 162 2.94 -7.53 22.75
C GLN A 162 3.07 -9.03 22.48
N GLU A 163 3.88 -9.73 23.27
CA GLU A 163 4.01 -11.18 23.20
C GLU A 163 2.87 -11.88 23.94
N MET A 164 2.36 -11.27 25.00
CA MET A 164 1.26 -11.80 25.82
C MET A 164 -0.11 -11.76 25.11
N VAL A 165 -0.32 -10.80 24.21
CA VAL A 165 -1.62 -10.59 23.51
C VAL A 165 -1.68 -11.32 22.15
N THR A 166 -0.64 -12.02 21.73
CA THR A 166 -0.59 -12.71 20.42
C THR A 166 -0.94 -14.19 20.45
N GLU A 167 -1.25 -14.78 21.58
CA GLU A 167 -1.85 -16.11 21.74
C GLU A 167 -3.37 -16.05 21.71
#